data_c70c3be37fb2adf29d122117ba19729a
#
_entry.id   c70c3be37fb2adf29d122117ba19729a
#
_cell.length_a   1.000
_cell.length_b   1.000
_cell.length_c   1.000
_cell.angle_alpha   90.00
_cell.angle_beta   90.00
_cell.angle_gamma   90.00
#
_symmetry.space_group_name_H-M   'P 1'
#
loop_
_entity.id
_entity.type
_entity.pdbx_description
1 polymer ?
#
loop_
_entity_poly.entity_id
_entity_poly.type
_entity_poly.pdbx_seq_one_letter_code
_entity_poly.pdbx_strand_id
1 'polypeptide(L)'
;MRLYQKMTLFCSLALLAALPAMAEEIGQVSTTFKFVGANDKIVIEAFDDPDIAGATCYVSRAKSGGVKGAIGVAEDTSDASISCHQTGPITLPERVASGKDNGREVFKKSASLLFKKVQVVRFYDKKRATLVYLTYSDRIIEG
;
A
#
# COMPACT_ATOMS: atom_id res chain seq x y z
N MET A 1 25.29 -53.38 27.89
CA MET A 1 25.28 -51.89 27.97
C MET A 1 24.73 -51.35 26.68
N ARG A 2 23.46 -50.92 26.70
CA ARG A 2 22.83 -50.29 25.54
C ARG A 2 22.77 -48.80 25.78
N LEU A 3 23.53 -48.02 25.00
CA LEU A 3 23.45 -46.57 24.97
C LEU A 3 22.17 -46.19 24.23
N TYR A 4 21.22 -45.61 24.94
CA TYR A 4 20.07 -44.95 24.34
C TYR A 4 20.48 -43.52 23.90
N GLN A 5 20.68 -43.36 22.60
CA GLN A 5 20.92 -42.08 21.98
C GLN A 5 19.57 -41.38 21.79
N LYS A 6 19.25 -40.42 22.65
CA LYS A 6 18.06 -39.57 22.53
C LYS A 6 18.30 -38.57 21.44
N MET A 7 17.70 -38.81 20.28
CA MET A 7 17.66 -37.89 19.16
C MET A 7 16.58 -36.85 19.44
N THR A 8 16.97 -35.68 19.93
CA THR A 8 16.08 -34.54 20.11
C THR A 8 15.86 -33.91 18.74
N LEU A 9 14.67 -34.10 18.20
CA LEU A 9 14.19 -33.46 16.98
C LEU A 9 13.88 -32.00 17.29
N PHE A 10 14.80 -31.09 16.93
CA PHE A 10 14.56 -29.64 16.95
C PHE A 10 13.62 -29.28 15.82
N CYS A 11 12.34 -29.11 16.14
CA CYS A 11 11.34 -28.57 15.23
C CYS A 11 11.53 -27.04 15.17
N SER A 12 12.34 -26.56 14.22
CA SER A 12 12.51 -25.13 13.96
C SER A 12 11.22 -24.60 13.35
N LEU A 13 10.37 -24.00 14.16
CA LEU A 13 9.19 -23.26 13.73
C LEU A 13 9.68 -21.97 13.08
N ALA A 14 9.84 -21.96 11.75
CA ALA A 14 10.13 -20.75 11.00
C ALA A 14 8.89 -19.85 11.07
N LEU A 15 8.95 -18.84 11.95
CA LEU A 15 7.99 -17.75 11.99
C LEU A 15 8.19 -16.93 10.69
N LEU A 16 7.36 -17.18 9.66
CA LEU A 16 7.25 -16.25 8.53
C LEU A 16 6.61 -14.96 9.07
N ALA A 17 7.44 -14.01 9.45
CA ALA A 17 7.01 -12.65 9.69
C ALA A 17 6.54 -12.09 8.34
N ALA A 18 5.24 -11.88 8.18
CA ALA A 18 4.70 -11.13 7.07
C ALA A 18 5.25 -9.70 7.19
N LEU A 19 6.20 -9.34 6.33
CA LEU A 19 6.68 -7.97 6.22
C LEU A 19 5.51 -7.11 5.75
N PRO A 20 5.28 -5.95 6.36
CA PRO A 20 4.28 -5.02 5.85
C PRO A 20 4.63 -4.70 4.39
N ALA A 21 3.62 -4.73 3.52
CA ALA A 21 3.78 -4.36 2.12
C ALA A 21 4.28 -2.90 2.07
N MET A 22 5.58 -2.73 1.86
CA MET A 22 6.19 -1.41 1.72
C MET A 22 5.99 -0.95 0.29
N ALA A 23 5.45 0.27 0.13
CA ALA A 23 5.37 0.88 -1.18
C ALA A 23 6.77 1.25 -1.67
N GLU A 24 7.04 0.93 -2.92
CA GLU A 24 8.27 1.28 -3.63
C GLU A 24 8.00 2.47 -4.55
N GLU A 25 8.81 3.53 -4.45
CA GLU A 25 8.73 4.63 -5.41
C GLU A 25 9.31 4.19 -6.75
N ILE A 26 8.47 4.14 -7.77
CA ILE A 26 8.85 3.73 -9.14
C ILE A 26 9.41 4.90 -9.93
N GLY A 27 8.89 6.11 -9.68
CA GLY A 27 9.31 7.30 -10.38
C GLY A 27 8.57 8.55 -9.95
N GLN A 28 9.02 9.68 -10.49
CA GLN A 28 8.43 10.98 -10.19
C GLN A 28 8.59 11.95 -11.35
N VAL A 29 7.70 12.94 -11.41
CA VAL A 29 7.76 14.06 -12.35
C VAL A 29 7.60 15.36 -11.58
N SER A 30 8.52 16.31 -11.79
CA SER A 30 8.38 17.67 -11.26
C SER A 30 7.29 18.44 -11.99
N THR A 31 6.40 19.08 -11.25
CA THR A 31 5.27 19.85 -11.81
C THR A 31 5.50 21.35 -11.76
N THR A 32 6.45 21.82 -10.96
CA THR A 32 6.82 23.23 -10.85
C THR A 32 8.34 23.36 -10.79
N PHE A 33 8.86 24.48 -11.31
CA PHE A 33 10.26 24.85 -11.15
C PHE A 33 10.34 26.03 -10.16
N LYS A 34 10.99 25.78 -9.03
CA LYS A 34 11.25 26.81 -8.01
C LYS A 34 12.72 27.17 -8.03
N PHE A 35 13.04 28.47 -7.96
CA PHE A 35 14.43 28.94 -7.86
C PHE A 35 15.11 28.55 -6.54
N VAL A 36 14.31 28.34 -5.49
CA VAL A 36 14.79 27.97 -4.15
C VAL A 36 13.89 26.88 -3.59
N GLY A 37 14.52 25.82 -3.12
CA GLY A 37 13.84 24.66 -2.53
C GLY A 37 13.46 23.58 -3.55
N ALA A 38 12.92 22.48 -3.06
CA ALA A 38 12.47 21.36 -3.88
C ALA A 38 11.17 21.68 -4.62
N ASN A 39 11.04 21.17 -5.83
CA ASN A 39 9.84 21.35 -6.67
C ASN A 39 8.68 20.49 -6.16
N ASP A 40 7.46 20.94 -6.46
CA ASP A 40 6.29 20.10 -6.36
C ASP A 40 6.37 19.02 -7.44
N LYS A 41 5.89 17.83 -7.13
CA LYS A 41 6.04 16.67 -8.01
C LYS A 41 4.85 15.73 -7.90
N ILE A 42 4.68 14.91 -8.92
CA ILE A 42 3.87 13.71 -8.85
C ILE A 42 4.80 12.53 -8.67
N VAL A 43 4.52 11.70 -7.68
CA VAL A 43 5.24 10.45 -7.42
C VAL A 43 4.34 9.27 -7.78
N ILE A 44 4.95 8.19 -8.25
CA ILE A 44 4.30 6.90 -8.50
C ILE A 44 4.90 5.90 -7.53
N GLU A 45 4.05 5.26 -6.74
CA GLU A 45 4.43 4.24 -5.78
C GLU A 45 3.72 2.93 -6.11
N ALA A 46 4.48 1.82 -6.16
CA ALA A 46 3.93 0.49 -6.34
C ALA A 46 3.78 -0.21 -4.99
N PHE A 47 2.73 -0.99 -4.84
CA PHE A 47 2.58 -1.92 -3.73
C PHE A 47 1.89 -3.20 -4.20
N ASP A 48 2.24 -4.32 -3.59
CA ASP A 48 1.55 -5.58 -3.78
C ASP A 48 0.40 -5.71 -2.78
N ASP A 49 -0.70 -6.32 -3.21
CA ASP A 49 -1.80 -6.64 -2.29
C ASP A 49 -1.27 -7.60 -1.20
N PRO A 50 -1.39 -7.25 0.09
CA PRO A 50 -0.80 -8.06 1.17
C PRO A 50 -1.46 -9.42 1.34
N ASP A 51 -2.67 -9.61 0.82
CA ASP A 51 -3.43 -10.85 0.96
C ASP A 51 -3.49 -11.66 -0.35
N ILE A 52 -3.17 -11.03 -1.49
CA ILE A 52 -3.34 -11.63 -2.82
C ILE A 52 -2.05 -11.52 -3.62
N ALA A 53 -1.26 -12.58 -3.65
CA ALA A 53 -0.10 -12.64 -4.51
C ALA A 53 -0.51 -12.50 -5.98
N GLY A 54 0.29 -11.77 -6.77
CA GLY A 54 0.02 -11.52 -8.19
C GLY A 54 -0.92 -10.36 -8.47
N ALA A 55 -1.31 -9.58 -7.47
CA ALA A 55 -2.02 -8.32 -7.63
C ALA A 55 -1.13 -7.16 -7.20
N THR A 56 -0.74 -6.30 -8.13
CA THR A 56 0.12 -5.14 -7.89
C THR A 56 -0.61 -3.85 -8.27
N CYS A 57 -0.57 -2.86 -7.41
CA CYS A 57 -1.19 -1.55 -7.63
C CYS A 57 -0.13 -0.45 -7.70
N TYR A 58 -0.40 0.53 -8.54
CA TYR A 58 0.41 1.75 -8.71
C TYR A 58 -0.44 2.95 -8.33
N VAL A 59 -0.01 3.69 -7.32
CA VAL A 59 -0.66 4.91 -6.86
C VAL A 59 0.14 6.12 -7.30
N SER A 60 -0.48 7.03 -8.05
CA SER A 60 0.10 8.34 -8.36
C SER A 60 -0.51 9.38 -7.45
N ARG A 61 0.33 10.22 -6.86
CA ARG A 61 -0.11 11.31 -5.99
C ARG A 61 0.78 12.53 -6.08
N ALA A 62 0.20 13.70 -5.87
CA ALA A 62 0.97 14.92 -5.75
C ALA A 62 1.71 14.98 -4.41
N LYS A 63 2.92 15.53 -4.43
CA LYS A 63 3.75 15.76 -3.26
C LYS A 63 4.36 17.16 -3.35
N SER A 64 4.08 17.99 -2.34
CA SER A 64 4.64 19.32 -2.25
C SER A 64 6.11 19.28 -1.91
N GLY A 65 6.90 20.11 -2.59
CA GLY A 65 8.32 20.28 -2.34
C GLY A 65 8.61 21.41 -1.37
N GLY A 66 9.90 21.59 -1.07
CA GLY A 66 10.40 22.66 -0.21
C GLY A 66 10.36 22.35 1.28
N VAL A 67 10.70 23.34 2.10
CA VAL A 67 10.78 23.20 3.56
C VAL A 67 9.41 22.83 4.16
N LYS A 68 8.34 23.45 3.69
CA LYS A 68 6.98 23.16 4.15
C LYS A 68 6.55 21.72 3.81
N GLY A 69 6.93 21.20 2.64
CA GLY A 69 6.69 19.82 2.26
C GLY A 69 7.52 18.84 3.09
N ALA A 70 8.79 19.18 3.35
CA ALA A 70 9.70 18.33 4.14
C ALA A 70 9.25 18.16 5.59
N ILE A 71 8.70 19.21 6.20
CA ILE A 71 8.15 19.14 7.58
C ILE A 71 6.67 18.73 7.62
N GLY A 72 6.05 18.44 6.47
CA GLY A 72 4.68 17.97 6.37
C GLY A 72 3.60 19.02 6.70
N VAL A 73 3.97 20.31 6.72
CA VAL A 73 3.04 21.43 6.96
C VAL A 73 2.38 21.87 5.66
N ALA A 74 3.00 21.58 4.51
CA ALA A 74 2.36 21.84 3.22
C ALA A 74 1.19 20.88 3.02
N GLU A 75 0.07 21.43 2.62
CA GLU A 75 -1.10 20.66 2.26
C GLU A 75 -0.89 20.03 0.90
N ASP A 76 -0.51 18.77 0.84
CA ASP A 76 -0.53 18.01 -0.40
C ASP A 76 -1.97 17.87 -0.86
N THR A 77 -2.21 18.01 -2.16
CA THR A 77 -3.53 17.76 -2.71
C THR A 77 -3.92 16.31 -2.38
N SER A 78 -5.18 16.11 -2.02
CA SER A 78 -5.71 14.78 -1.71
C SER A 78 -5.94 13.93 -2.96
N ASP A 79 -5.57 14.46 -4.12
CA ASP A 79 -5.78 13.80 -5.40
C ASP A 79 -4.77 12.67 -5.57
N ALA A 80 -5.30 11.48 -5.71
CA ALA A 80 -4.56 10.28 -6.03
C ALA A 80 -5.30 9.48 -7.09
N SER A 81 -4.58 8.83 -7.95
CA SER A 81 -5.12 7.86 -8.88
C SER A 81 -4.46 6.51 -8.67
N ILE A 82 -5.18 5.45 -9.01
CA ILE A 82 -4.72 4.08 -8.85
C ILE A 82 -4.93 3.28 -10.11
N SER A 83 -3.96 2.43 -10.43
CA SER A 83 -4.06 1.42 -11.47
C SER A 83 -3.53 0.11 -10.92
N CYS A 84 -4.33 -0.96 -10.99
CA CYS A 84 -3.93 -2.27 -10.48
C CYS A 84 -3.89 -3.28 -11.61
N HIS A 85 -2.90 -4.17 -11.57
CA HIS A 85 -2.62 -5.15 -12.60
C HIS A 85 -2.41 -6.53 -12.00
N GLN A 86 -2.78 -7.54 -12.77
CA GLN A 86 -2.38 -8.90 -12.48
C GLN A 86 -0.93 -9.08 -12.95
N THR A 87 -0.02 -9.34 -12.01
CA THR A 87 1.41 -9.53 -12.26
C THR A 87 1.85 -10.99 -12.13
N GLY A 88 0.93 -11.87 -11.78
CA GLY A 88 1.16 -13.31 -11.65
C GLY A 88 -0.15 -14.08 -11.46
N PRO A 89 -0.08 -15.40 -11.29
CA PRO A 89 -1.27 -16.21 -10.98
C PRO A 89 -1.93 -15.74 -9.70
N ILE A 90 -3.26 -15.62 -9.71
CA ILE A 90 -4.06 -15.21 -8.56
C ILE A 90 -4.86 -16.38 -8.02
N THR A 91 -4.73 -16.63 -6.71
CA THR A 91 -5.62 -17.48 -5.95
C THR A 91 -6.33 -16.60 -4.92
N LEU A 92 -7.65 -16.54 -4.99
CA LEU A 92 -8.43 -15.74 -4.04
C LEU A 92 -8.58 -16.48 -2.71
N PRO A 93 -8.18 -15.87 -1.59
CA PRO A 93 -8.57 -16.37 -0.26
C PRO A 93 -10.11 -16.42 -0.15
N GLU A 94 -10.65 -17.36 0.61
CA GLU A 94 -12.10 -17.53 0.74
C GLU A 94 -12.80 -16.27 1.25
N ARG A 95 -12.18 -15.52 2.16
CA ARG A 95 -12.75 -14.27 2.69
C ARG A 95 -12.93 -13.21 1.61
N VAL A 96 -12.02 -13.18 0.64
CA VAL A 96 -12.12 -12.29 -0.53
C VAL A 96 -13.20 -12.81 -1.47
N ALA A 97 -13.13 -14.09 -1.86
CA ALA A 97 -14.10 -14.71 -2.77
C ALA A 97 -15.53 -14.65 -2.24
N SER A 98 -15.73 -14.78 -0.94
CA SER A 98 -17.04 -14.64 -0.30
C SER A 98 -17.52 -13.19 -0.17
N GLY A 99 -16.65 -12.20 -0.37
CA GLY A 99 -16.93 -10.78 -0.18
C GLY A 99 -16.89 -10.32 1.28
N LYS A 100 -16.48 -11.17 2.22
CA LYS A 100 -16.35 -10.79 3.64
C LYS A 100 -15.29 -9.73 3.87
N ASP A 101 -14.28 -9.67 3.01
CA ASP A 101 -13.18 -8.71 3.06
C ASP A 101 -13.42 -7.46 2.17
N ASN A 102 -14.64 -7.24 1.68
CA ASN A 102 -14.95 -6.03 0.93
C ASN A 102 -14.78 -4.78 1.77
N GLY A 103 -14.04 -3.79 1.24
CA GLY A 103 -13.68 -2.58 1.97
C GLY A 103 -12.44 -2.71 2.85
N ARG A 104 -11.72 -3.84 2.80
CA ARG A 104 -10.47 -4.03 3.54
C ARG A 104 -9.40 -3.06 3.06
N GLU A 105 -8.79 -2.34 4.01
CA GLU A 105 -7.62 -1.51 3.75
C GLU A 105 -6.42 -2.42 3.39
N VAL A 106 -5.86 -2.18 2.21
CA VAL A 106 -4.69 -2.92 1.70
C VAL A 106 -3.45 -2.06 1.58
N PHE A 107 -3.62 -0.74 1.64
CA PHE A 107 -2.52 0.22 1.61
C PHE A 107 -2.91 1.52 2.31
N LYS A 108 -1.94 2.12 3.00
CA LYS A 108 -2.09 3.41 3.66
C LYS A 108 -0.78 4.16 3.69
N LYS A 109 -0.82 5.45 3.37
CA LYS A 109 0.33 6.34 3.46
C LYS A 109 -0.08 7.72 3.95
N SER A 110 0.71 8.29 4.86
CA SER A 110 0.52 9.67 5.28
C SER A 110 0.83 10.63 4.13
N ALA A 111 -0.11 11.48 3.75
CA ALA A 111 0.05 12.55 2.78
C ALA A 111 0.43 13.87 3.44
N SER A 112 0.15 14.04 4.73
CA SER A 112 0.66 15.12 5.58
C SER A 112 0.89 14.61 7.00
N LEU A 113 1.71 15.33 7.79
CA LEU A 113 2.04 14.95 9.17
C LEU A 113 0.81 14.91 10.09
N LEU A 114 -0.21 15.72 9.83
CA LEU A 114 -1.25 16.00 10.80
C LEU A 114 -2.66 15.57 10.38
N PHE A 115 -3.02 15.54 9.06
CA PHE A 115 -4.44 15.54 8.72
C PHE A 115 -4.89 14.72 7.52
N LYS A 116 -3.98 14.18 6.70
CA LYS A 116 -4.37 13.47 5.48
C LYS A 116 -3.64 12.15 5.32
N LYS A 117 -4.39 11.13 4.99
CA LYS A 117 -3.86 9.82 4.65
C LYS A 117 -4.45 9.37 3.33
N VAL A 118 -3.61 8.95 2.41
CA VAL A 118 -4.06 8.23 1.22
C VAL A 118 -4.23 6.78 1.60
N GLN A 119 -5.40 6.24 1.31
CA GLN A 119 -5.76 4.85 1.61
C GLN A 119 -6.22 4.16 0.34
N VAL A 120 -6.00 2.87 0.29
CA VAL A 120 -6.57 1.99 -0.72
C VAL A 120 -7.33 0.87 -0.05
N VAL A 121 -8.57 0.68 -0.45
CA VAL A 121 -9.41 -0.44 -0.04
C VAL A 121 -9.72 -1.34 -1.22
N ARG A 122 -9.90 -2.62 -0.94
CA ARG A 122 -10.18 -3.65 -1.94
C ARG A 122 -11.61 -4.14 -1.81
N PHE A 123 -12.23 -4.38 -2.99
CA PHE A 123 -13.52 -5.03 -3.14
C PHE A 123 -13.40 -6.18 -4.14
N TYR A 124 -14.29 -7.15 -4.06
CA TYR A 124 -14.43 -8.21 -5.04
C TYR A 124 -15.80 -8.17 -5.69
N ASP A 125 -15.83 -7.87 -7.00
CA ASP A 125 -17.02 -7.98 -7.81
C ASP A 125 -17.22 -9.44 -8.21
N LYS A 126 -18.07 -10.15 -7.48
CA LYS A 126 -18.36 -11.58 -7.75
C LYS A 126 -18.97 -11.83 -9.12
N LYS A 127 -19.78 -10.89 -9.60
CA LYS A 127 -20.46 -11.04 -10.89
C LYS A 127 -19.48 -11.05 -12.06
N ARG A 128 -18.40 -10.27 -11.93
CA ARG A 128 -17.39 -10.13 -12.99
C ARG A 128 -16.09 -10.84 -12.65
N ALA A 129 -16.02 -11.52 -11.50
CA ALA A 129 -14.80 -12.16 -10.98
C ALA A 129 -13.58 -11.22 -10.99
N THR A 130 -13.78 -9.97 -10.54
CA THR A 130 -12.81 -8.90 -10.66
C THR A 130 -12.51 -8.27 -9.30
N LEU A 131 -11.21 -8.09 -9.01
CA LEU A 131 -10.77 -7.27 -7.89
C LEU A 131 -10.85 -5.79 -8.26
N VAL A 132 -11.42 -4.99 -7.37
CA VAL A 132 -11.58 -3.54 -7.53
C VAL A 132 -10.89 -2.85 -6.39
N TYR A 133 -10.04 -1.88 -6.70
CA TYR A 133 -9.30 -1.09 -5.73
C TYR A 133 -9.74 0.37 -5.80
N LEU A 134 -10.09 0.92 -4.66
CA LEU A 134 -10.50 2.32 -4.52
C LEU A 134 -9.45 3.06 -3.69
N THR A 135 -8.88 4.12 -4.27
CA THR A 135 -8.04 5.05 -3.52
C THR A 135 -8.87 6.25 -3.07
N TYR A 136 -8.66 6.69 -1.84
CA TYR A 136 -9.29 7.88 -1.29
C TYR A 136 -8.42 8.48 -0.18
N SER A 137 -8.71 9.72 0.15
CA SER A 137 -8.08 10.39 1.29
C SER A 137 -9.12 10.67 2.35
N ASP A 138 -8.77 10.40 3.60
CA ASP A 138 -9.54 10.86 4.74
C ASP A 138 -8.96 12.19 5.25
N ARG A 139 -9.85 13.08 5.65
CA ARG A 139 -9.51 14.36 6.28
C ARG A 139 -10.24 14.42 7.60
N ILE A 140 -9.51 14.73 8.66
CA ILE A 140 -10.15 15.11 9.93
C ILE A 140 -10.67 16.52 9.75
N ILE A 141 -11.98 16.68 9.77
CA ILE A 141 -12.66 17.99 9.82
C ILE A 141 -13.04 18.19 11.27
N GLU A 142 -12.44 19.16 11.93
CA GLU A 142 -12.94 19.65 13.20
C GLU A 142 -14.24 20.37 12.92
N GLY A 143 -15.33 19.76 13.34
CA GLY A 143 -16.67 20.32 13.27
C GLY A 143 -16.95 21.27 14.41
#